data_5410bbcbfaa3bb7e3399f89cb5a2ad04
#
_entry.id   5410bbcbfaa3bb7e3399f89cb5a2ad04
#
_cell.length_a   1.000
_cell.length_b   1.000
_cell.length_c   1.000
_cell.angle_alpha   90.00
_cell.angle_beta   90.00
_cell.angle_gamma   90.00
#
_symmetry.space_group_name_H-M   'P 1'
#
loop_
_entity.id
_entity.type
_entity.pdbx_description
1 polymer ?
#
loop_
_entity_poly.entity_id
_entity_poly.type
_entity_poly.pdbx_seq_one_letter_code
_entity_poly.pdbx_strand_id
1 'polypeptide(L)'
;MGWTFYHVDAWNGKIDRKAECDALYTWNNEQTGDTCRVLKSSMVGSTWYGACERTRPGENPYVFAGVCLTRLDSKEYCNFGYKDMDESMGPFQRDCPVSILNMLSPREDEYAVEWRKACRENATKKAAARKDPNSLENLPLNATVKVNRRGEEILLQKATIAGRKRPVWVSWSDRIYYTTAQVKTHGYQLHTVA
;
A
#
# COMPACT_ATOMS: atom_id res chain seq x y z
N MET A 1 -20.26 8.75 -6.55
CA MET A 1 -19.87 7.80 -7.64
C MET A 1 -19.11 6.62 -7.03
N GLY A 2 -19.26 5.41 -7.59
CA GLY A 2 -18.58 4.21 -7.12
C GLY A 2 -17.19 4.02 -7.72
N TRP A 3 -16.61 2.85 -7.48
CA TRP A 3 -15.40 2.41 -8.16
C TRP A 3 -15.68 2.19 -9.65
N THR A 4 -14.76 2.66 -10.50
CA THR A 4 -14.73 2.32 -11.92
C THR A 4 -13.66 1.25 -12.13
N PHE A 5 -14.00 0.22 -12.93
CA PHE A 5 -13.13 -0.92 -13.19
C PHE A 5 -12.85 -1.05 -14.68
N TYR A 6 -11.61 -1.39 -15.00
CA TYR A 6 -11.17 -1.75 -16.34
C TYR A 6 -10.01 -2.74 -16.26
N HIS A 7 -9.68 -3.38 -17.35
CA HIS A 7 -8.52 -4.27 -17.46
C HIS A 7 -7.59 -3.81 -18.57
N VAL A 8 -6.32 -4.13 -18.41
CA VAL A 8 -5.27 -3.85 -19.39
C VAL A 8 -4.53 -5.15 -19.67
N ASP A 9 -4.26 -5.40 -20.94
CA ASP A 9 -3.47 -6.56 -21.34
C ASP A 9 -2.05 -6.46 -20.75
N ALA A 10 -1.66 -7.52 -20.07
CA ALA A 10 -0.34 -7.64 -19.48
C ALA A 10 0.47 -8.65 -20.29
N TRP A 11 1.39 -8.17 -21.12
CA TRP A 11 2.23 -9.06 -21.92
C TRP A 11 3.20 -9.86 -21.03
N ASN A 12 2.97 -11.17 -20.92
CA ASN A 12 3.75 -12.06 -20.04
C ASN A 12 3.83 -11.59 -18.56
N GLY A 13 2.76 -10.97 -18.06
CA GLY A 13 2.70 -10.42 -16.71
C GLY A 13 3.57 -9.16 -16.49
N LYS A 14 4.10 -8.58 -17.56
CA LYS A 14 4.88 -7.35 -17.54
C LYS A 14 3.98 -6.17 -17.87
N ILE A 15 3.59 -5.43 -16.85
CA ILE A 15 2.85 -4.18 -16.99
C ILE A 15 3.43 -3.16 -16.00
N ASP A 16 3.65 -1.95 -16.46
CA ASP A 16 3.98 -0.83 -15.58
C ASP A 16 2.68 -0.27 -14.99
N ARG A 17 2.26 -0.91 -13.88
CA ARG A 17 1.02 -0.53 -13.20
C ARG A 17 1.00 0.93 -12.74
N LYS A 18 2.17 1.49 -12.45
CA LYS A 18 2.24 2.90 -12.05
C LYS A 18 1.97 3.82 -13.24
N ALA A 19 2.61 3.54 -14.37
CA ALA A 19 2.40 4.33 -15.60
C ALA A 19 0.95 4.25 -16.06
N GLU A 20 0.31 3.08 -16.02
CA GLU A 20 -1.10 2.92 -16.36
C GLU A 20 -2.01 3.75 -15.44
N CYS A 21 -1.77 3.73 -14.13
CA CYS A 21 -2.55 4.55 -13.21
C CYS A 21 -2.28 6.06 -13.42
N ASP A 22 -1.03 6.47 -13.70
CA ASP A 22 -0.70 7.86 -14.00
C ASP A 22 -1.44 8.32 -15.27
N ALA A 23 -1.54 7.48 -16.29
CA ALA A 23 -2.26 7.79 -17.53
C ALA A 23 -3.77 7.97 -17.32
N LEU A 24 -4.41 7.19 -16.42
CA LEU A 24 -5.82 7.35 -16.09
C LEU A 24 -6.19 8.72 -15.55
N TYR A 25 -5.28 9.32 -14.79
CA TYR A 25 -5.47 10.63 -14.17
C TYR A 25 -4.79 11.76 -14.96
N THR A 26 -4.35 11.48 -16.21
CA THR A 26 -3.76 12.47 -17.10
C THR A 26 -4.61 12.57 -18.36
N TRP A 27 -5.48 13.59 -18.44
CA TRP A 27 -6.39 13.76 -19.55
C TRP A 27 -6.72 15.23 -19.80
N ASN A 28 -7.18 15.51 -21.01
CA ASN A 28 -7.70 16.79 -21.44
C ASN A 28 -9.06 16.58 -22.13
N ASN A 29 -10.07 17.28 -21.66
CA ASN A 29 -11.39 17.29 -22.29
C ASN A 29 -11.51 18.53 -23.19
N GLU A 30 -11.33 18.35 -24.49
CA GLU A 30 -11.39 19.44 -25.46
C GLU A 30 -12.74 20.15 -25.51
N GLN A 31 -13.83 19.48 -25.17
CA GLN A 31 -15.18 20.06 -25.21
C GLN A 31 -15.45 21.01 -24.05
N THR A 32 -14.95 20.68 -22.85
CA THR A 32 -15.17 21.49 -21.65
C THR A 32 -13.98 22.35 -21.28
N GLY A 33 -12.79 22.07 -21.82
CA GLY A 33 -11.52 22.66 -21.41
C GLY A 33 -10.99 22.15 -20.07
N ASP A 34 -11.67 21.14 -19.45
CA ASP A 34 -11.22 20.53 -18.22
C ASP A 34 -9.94 19.73 -18.46
N THR A 35 -8.98 19.84 -17.56
CA THR A 35 -7.76 19.03 -17.60
C THR A 35 -7.50 18.37 -16.27
N CYS A 36 -6.83 17.21 -16.30
CA CYS A 36 -6.31 16.57 -15.10
C CYS A 36 -4.87 16.13 -15.35
N ARG A 37 -3.99 16.34 -14.38
CA ARG A 37 -2.61 15.87 -14.42
C ARG A 37 -2.16 15.32 -13.07
N VAL A 38 -1.28 14.35 -13.11
CA VAL A 38 -0.66 13.79 -11.89
C VAL A 38 0.54 14.65 -11.50
N LEU A 39 0.48 15.29 -10.35
CA LEU A 39 1.59 16.05 -9.78
C LEU A 39 2.63 15.15 -9.13
N LYS A 40 2.14 14.13 -8.44
CA LYS A 40 2.96 13.14 -7.73
C LYS A 40 2.19 11.86 -7.53
N SER A 41 2.84 10.72 -7.72
CA SER A 41 2.23 9.42 -7.46
C SER A 41 3.19 8.43 -6.81
N SER A 42 2.63 7.40 -6.19
CA SER A 42 3.38 6.33 -5.55
C SER A 42 2.57 5.03 -5.51
N MET A 43 3.26 3.89 -5.70
CA MET A 43 2.71 2.57 -5.42
C MET A 43 2.96 2.18 -3.98
N VAL A 44 1.92 1.75 -3.25
CA VAL A 44 2.02 1.14 -1.93
C VAL A 44 1.44 -0.27 -2.03
N GLY A 45 2.30 -1.26 -2.19
CA GLY A 45 1.89 -2.62 -2.53
C GLY A 45 1.20 -2.66 -3.90
N SER A 46 -0.08 -3.05 -3.92
CA SER A 46 -0.92 -3.08 -5.12
C SER A 46 -1.81 -1.84 -5.28
N THR A 47 -1.68 -0.86 -4.41
CA THR A 47 -2.48 0.37 -4.45
C THR A 47 -1.63 1.53 -4.95
N TRP A 48 -2.10 2.21 -5.97
CA TRP A 48 -1.54 3.48 -6.43
C TRP A 48 -2.26 4.63 -5.74
N TYR A 49 -1.50 5.65 -5.36
CA TYR A 49 -2.00 6.93 -4.85
C TYR A 49 -1.38 8.06 -5.65
N GLY A 50 -2.18 9.04 -6.04
CA GLY A 50 -1.75 10.24 -6.75
C GLY A 50 -2.31 11.52 -6.17
N ALA A 51 -1.50 12.58 -6.13
CA ALA A 51 -1.98 13.95 -6.05
C ALA A 51 -2.27 14.40 -7.49
N CYS A 52 -3.55 14.55 -7.81
CA CYS A 52 -4.03 14.88 -9.15
C CYS A 52 -4.59 16.30 -9.15
N GLU A 53 -4.07 17.15 -10.03
CA GLU A 53 -4.56 18.51 -10.20
C GLU A 53 -5.60 18.53 -11.32
N ARG A 54 -6.79 19.00 -11.00
CA ARG A 54 -7.83 19.30 -11.97
C ARG A 54 -7.93 20.80 -12.16
N THR A 55 -7.97 21.22 -13.41
CA THR A 55 -8.20 22.61 -13.81
C THR A 55 -9.45 22.67 -14.66
N ARG A 56 -10.34 23.61 -14.32
CA ARG A 56 -11.54 23.96 -15.08
C ARG A 56 -11.45 25.41 -15.52
N PRO A 57 -11.92 25.74 -16.73
CA PRO A 57 -11.98 27.13 -17.15
C PRO A 57 -12.76 28.01 -16.18
N GLY A 58 -12.13 29.08 -15.70
CA GLY A 58 -12.75 30.01 -14.75
C GLY A 58 -12.72 29.58 -13.28
N GLU A 59 -12.19 28.43 -12.94
CA GLU A 59 -12.00 27.94 -11.57
C GLU A 59 -10.52 27.91 -11.17
N ASN A 60 -10.24 28.02 -9.87
CA ASN A 60 -8.88 27.77 -9.38
C ASN A 60 -8.53 26.26 -9.50
N PRO A 61 -7.29 25.93 -9.82
CA PRO A 61 -6.83 24.57 -9.81
C PRO A 61 -7.09 23.89 -8.47
N TYR A 62 -7.54 22.64 -8.52
CA TYR A 62 -7.88 21.87 -7.34
C TYR A 62 -7.11 20.55 -7.33
N VAL A 63 -6.42 20.23 -6.22
CA VAL A 63 -5.63 19.01 -6.07
C VAL A 63 -6.38 18.02 -5.19
N PHE A 64 -6.69 16.87 -5.76
CA PHE A 64 -7.38 15.77 -5.08
C PHE A 64 -6.52 14.51 -5.03
N ALA A 65 -6.91 13.54 -4.20
CA ALA A 65 -6.27 12.24 -4.16
C ALA A 65 -6.95 11.27 -5.13
N GLY A 66 -6.23 10.83 -6.14
CA GLY A 66 -6.61 9.66 -6.91
C GLY A 66 -6.14 8.38 -6.22
N VAL A 67 -6.95 7.33 -6.27
CA VAL A 67 -6.60 6.00 -5.76
C VAL A 67 -6.92 4.95 -6.81
N CYS A 68 -5.95 4.06 -7.07
CA CYS A 68 -6.15 2.95 -7.98
C CYS A 68 -5.69 1.64 -7.33
N LEU A 69 -6.59 0.67 -7.26
CA LEU A 69 -6.31 -0.70 -6.86
C LEU A 69 -5.87 -1.49 -8.09
N THR A 70 -4.72 -2.13 -8.02
CA THR A 70 -4.21 -2.92 -9.14
C THR A 70 -4.10 -4.39 -8.75
N ARG A 71 -4.65 -5.29 -9.56
CA ARG A 71 -4.58 -6.73 -9.34
C ARG A 71 -4.19 -7.43 -10.63
N LEU A 72 -3.04 -8.11 -10.58
CA LEU A 72 -2.64 -9.01 -11.65
C LEU A 72 -3.40 -10.34 -11.47
N ASP A 73 -4.37 -10.61 -12.33
CA ASP A 73 -5.20 -11.81 -12.25
C ASP A 73 -4.59 -12.99 -12.99
N SER A 74 -3.82 -12.71 -14.04
CA SER A 74 -3.10 -13.71 -14.82
C SER A 74 -1.82 -13.12 -15.39
N LYS A 75 -1.11 -13.90 -16.23
CA LYS A 75 0.00 -13.35 -17.00
C LYS A 75 -0.48 -12.52 -18.20
N GLU A 76 -1.77 -12.51 -18.47
CA GLU A 76 -2.36 -11.91 -19.67
C GLU A 76 -2.95 -10.54 -19.43
N TYR A 77 -3.49 -10.28 -18.23
CA TYR A 77 -4.11 -8.99 -17.91
C TYR A 77 -4.00 -8.58 -16.45
N CYS A 78 -4.09 -7.29 -16.23
CA CYS A 78 -4.16 -6.67 -14.91
C CYS A 78 -5.46 -5.88 -14.76
N ASN A 79 -6.18 -6.11 -13.67
CA ASN A 79 -7.38 -5.35 -13.33
C ASN A 79 -7.02 -4.11 -12.53
N PHE A 80 -7.72 -3.03 -12.86
CA PHE A 80 -7.61 -1.73 -12.20
C PHE A 80 -8.98 -1.30 -11.71
N GLY A 81 -9.07 -0.93 -10.44
CA GLY A 81 -10.22 -0.22 -9.89
C GLY A 81 -9.77 1.14 -9.43
N TYR A 82 -10.34 2.21 -9.96
CA TYR A 82 -9.94 3.56 -9.61
C TYR A 82 -11.10 4.42 -9.11
N LYS A 83 -10.76 5.42 -8.31
CA LYS A 83 -11.71 6.34 -7.70
C LYS A 83 -11.01 7.63 -7.26
N ASP A 84 -11.75 8.74 -7.35
CA ASP A 84 -11.39 9.99 -6.73
C ASP A 84 -11.79 9.98 -5.25
N MET A 85 -10.91 10.48 -4.40
CA MET A 85 -11.14 10.51 -2.96
C MET A 85 -12.03 11.65 -2.47
N ASP A 86 -12.47 12.49 -3.38
CA ASP A 86 -13.36 13.60 -3.06
C ASP A 86 -14.81 13.20 -2.84
N GLU A 87 -15.10 11.92 -2.99
CA GLU A 87 -16.46 11.40 -2.86
C GLU A 87 -16.70 10.77 -1.48
N SER A 88 -17.95 10.84 -1.03
CA SER A 88 -18.39 10.37 0.28
C SER A 88 -18.17 8.89 0.58
N MET A 89 -17.79 8.09 -0.40
CA MET A 89 -17.51 6.66 -0.26
C MET A 89 -16.12 6.33 -0.81
N GLY A 90 -15.09 6.80 -0.16
CA GLY A 90 -13.71 6.58 -0.55
C GLY A 90 -13.17 5.18 -0.25
N PRO A 91 -11.91 4.90 -0.60
CA PRO A 91 -11.30 3.60 -0.38
C PRO A 91 -11.12 3.34 1.11
N PHE A 92 -11.20 2.06 1.46
CA PHE A 92 -10.88 1.57 2.80
C PHE A 92 -9.38 1.62 3.10
N GLN A 93 -8.54 1.78 2.07
CA GLN A 93 -7.09 1.86 2.20
C GLN A 93 -6.67 3.17 2.87
N ARG A 94 -5.87 3.05 3.91
CA ARG A 94 -5.35 4.17 4.72
C ARG A 94 -3.83 4.27 4.64
N ASP A 95 -3.26 3.92 3.47
CA ASP A 95 -1.82 3.83 3.24
C ASP A 95 -1.28 4.96 2.36
N CYS A 96 -2.09 5.97 2.07
CA CYS A 96 -1.67 7.10 1.24
C CYS A 96 -0.42 7.77 1.83
N PRO A 97 0.66 7.93 1.06
CA PRO A 97 1.87 8.58 1.52
C PRO A 97 1.62 10.01 1.99
N VAL A 98 2.20 10.40 3.13
CA VAL A 98 2.08 11.75 3.68
C VAL A 98 2.54 12.82 2.67
N SER A 99 3.53 12.49 1.84
CA SER A 99 4.03 13.39 0.79
C SER A 99 3.00 13.69 -0.31
N ILE A 100 2.01 12.81 -0.51
CA ILE A 100 0.86 13.03 -1.39
C ILE A 100 -0.20 13.84 -0.64
N LEU A 101 -0.55 13.42 0.59
CA LEU A 101 -1.53 14.12 1.42
C LEU A 101 -1.21 15.61 1.64
N ASN A 102 0.08 15.97 1.66
CA ASN A 102 0.51 17.36 1.83
C ASN A 102 0.32 18.26 0.59
N MET A 103 0.03 17.66 -0.56
CA MET A 103 -0.22 18.38 -1.81
C MET A 103 -1.70 18.63 -2.07
N LEU A 104 -2.58 17.94 -1.33
CA LEU A 104 -4.02 18.00 -1.57
C LEU A 104 -4.61 19.36 -1.14
N SER A 105 -5.52 19.89 -1.94
CA SER A 105 -6.29 21.07 -1.60
C SER A 105 -7.07 20.86 -0.29
N PRO A 106 -7.29 21.91 0.51
CA PRO A 106 -8.12 21.83 1.71
C PRO A 106 -9.52 21.27 1.41
N ARG A 107 -10.06 20.50 2.35
CA ARG A 107 -11.43 19.94 2.30
C ARG A 107 -12.07 20.03 3.67
N GLU A 108 -13.38 20.31 3.68
CA GLU A 108 -14.19 20.41 4.91
C GLU A 108 -15.14 19.22 5.08
N ASP A 109 -15.32 18.39 4.04
CA ASP A 109 -16.16 17.21 4.16
C ASP A 109 -15.54 16.20 5.16
N GLU A 110 -16.39 15.74 6.06
CA GLU A 110 -16.01 14.86 7.17
C GLU A 110 -15.23 13.63 6.71
N TYR A 111 -15.68 13.03 5.60
CA TYR A 111 -15.05 11.83 5.07
C TYR A 111 -13.60 12.06 4.64
N ALA A 112 -13.32 13.12 3.87
CA ALA A 112 -11.96 13.42 3.42
C ALA A 112 -11.05 13.80 4.59
N VAL A 113 -11.55 14.54 5.56
CA VAL A 113 -10.82 14.92 6.78
C VAL A 113 -10.45 13.68 7.58
N GLU A 114 -11.40 12.81 7.85
CA GLU A 114 -11.17 11.54 8.59
C GLU A 114 -10.21 10.62 7.87
N TRP A 115 -10.37 10.43 6.56
CA TRP A 115 -9.48 9.59 5.79
C TRP A 115 -8.04 10.11 5.80
N ARG A 116 -7.83 11.41 5.58
CA ARG A 116 -6.50 12.04 5.64
C ARG A 116 -5.85 11.89 7.01
N LYS A 117 -6.63 12.07 8.08
CA LYS A 117 -6.20 11.84 9.46
C LYS A 117 -5.78 10.39 9.67
N ALA A 118 -6.62 9.44 9.27
CA ALA A 118 -6.33 8.01 9.41
C ALA A 118 -5.08 7.57 8.64
N CYS A 119 -4.83 8.13 7.44
CA CYS A 119 -3.60 7.89 6.69
C CYS A 119 -2.35 8.41 7.42
N ARG A 120 -2.41 9.60 8.02
CA ARG A 120 -1.29 10.18 8.80
C ARG A 120 -1.01 9.37 10.06
N GLU A 121 -2.05 8.95 10.79
CA GLU A 121 -1.92 8.09 11.96
C GLU A 121 -1.29 6.74 11.60
N ASN A 122 -1.73 6.14 10.49
CA ASN A 122 -1.17 4.89 10.00
C ASN A 122 0.32 5.04 9.62
N ALA A 123 0.68 6.14 8.95
CA ALA A 123 2.07 6.45 8.63
C ALA A 123 2.93 6.59 9.89
N THR A 124 2.41 7.28 10.93
CA THR A 124 3.08 7.45 12.22
C THR A 124 3.27 6.11 12.94
N LYS A 125 2.22 5.28 12.98
CA LYS A 125 2.29 3.92 13.55
C LYS A 125 3.34 3.06 12.83
N LYS A 126 3.37 3.09 11.50
CA LYS A 126 4.37 2.37 10.70
C LYS A 126 5.79 2.88 10.94
N ALA A 127 5.96 4.19 11.09
CA ALA A 127 7.26 4.79 11.40
C ALA A 127 7.75 4.41 12.81
N ALA A 128 6.85 4.40 13.81
CA ALA A 128 7.15 3.93 15.17
C ALA A 128 7.54 2.45 15.18
N ALA A 129 6.75 1.61 14.50
CA ALA A 129 7.04 0.17 14.41
C ALA A 129 8.40 -0.14 13.72
N ARG A 130 8.81 0.71 12.75
CA ARG A 130 10.14 0.58 12.12
C ARG A 130 11.29 0.91 13.07
N LYS A 131 11.05 1.75 14.07
CA LYS A 131 12.05 2.16 15.08
C LYS A 131 12.04 1.25 16.31
N ASP A 132 11.02 0.44 16.51
CA ASP A 132 10.92 -0.48 17.62
C ASP A 132 11.98 -1.60 17.47
N PRO A 133 12.98 -1.68 18.35
CA PRO A 133 14.01 -2.73 18.28
C PRO A 133 13.44 -4.14 18.48
N ASN A 134 12.29 -4.25 19.14
CA ASN A 134 11.62 -5.53 19.41
C ASN A 134 10.65 -5.94 18.30
N SER A 135 10.49 -5.12 17.26
CA SER A 135 9.70 -5.52 16.10
C SER A 135 10.37 -6.67 15.36
N LEU A 136 9.59 -7.60 14.83
CA LEU A 136 10.11 -8.76 14.09
C LEU A 136 11.06 -8.40 12.95
N GLU A 137 10.85 -7.24 12.32
CA GLU A 137 11.69 -6.74 11.26
C GLU A 137 13.10 -6.39 11.76
N ASN A 138 13.17 -5.79 12.94
CA ASN A 138 14.41 -5.23 13.52
C ASN A 138 15.19 -6.21 14.39
N LEU A 139 14.56 -7.31 14.80
CA LEU A 139 15.28 -8.33 15.56
C LEU A 139 16.52 -8.82 14.80
N PRO A 140 17.64 -9.07 15.48
CA PRO A 140 18.85 -9.57 14.86
C PRO A 140 18.66 -10.97 14.26
N LEU A 141 19.61 -11.39 13.43
CA LEU A 141 19.71 -12.81 13.04
C LEU A 141 19.92 -13.66 14.31
N ASN A 142 19.44 -14.86 14.29
CA ASN A 142 19.39 -15.82 15.41
C ASN A 142 18.43 -15.47 16.57
N ALA A 143 17.77 -14.31 16.55
CA ALA A 143 16.69 -14.05 17.48
C ALA A 143 15.61 -15.12 17.34
N THR A 144 15.03 -15.53 18.49
CA THR A 144 13.99 -16.55 18.52
C THR A 144 12.68 -15.99 19.06
N VAL A 145 11.58 -16.45 18.47
CA VAL A 145 10.22 -16.13 18.88
C VAL A 145 9.40 -17.39 19.02
N LYS A 146 8.44 -17.36 19.93
CA LYS A 146 7.41 -18.39 20.08
C LYS A 146 6.16 -17.94 19.33
N VAL A 147 5.57 -18.84 18.58
CA VAL A 147 4.28 -18.63 17.91
C VAL A 147 3.33 -19.77 18.25
N ASN A 148 2.04 -19.46 18.38
CA ASN A 148 1.02 -20.48 18.54
C ASN A 148 0.42 -20.80 17.17
N ARG A 149 0.58 -22.03 16.72
CA ARG A 149 0.00 -22.53 15.49
C ARG A 149 -0.95 -23.67 15.77
N ARG A 150 -2.25 -23.42 15.65
CA ARG A 150 -3.31 -24.42 15.88
C ARG A 150 -3.26 -25.11 17.26
N GLY A 151 -2.89 -24.34 18.30
CA GLY A 151 -2.78 -24.84 19.66
C GLY A 151 -1.40 -25.40 20.04
N GLU A 152 -0.48 -25.52 19.09
CA GLU A 152 0.89 -25.93 19.35
C GLU A 152 1.84 -24.72 19.40
N GLU A 153 2.69 -24.68 20.41
CA GLU A 153 3.74 -23.68 20.54
C GLU A 153 4.95 -24.10 19.70
N ILE A 154 5.33 -23.27 18.71
CA ILE A 154 6.50 -23.50 17.86
C ILE A 154 7.53 -22.43 18.12
N LEU A 155 8.80 -22.85 18.18
CA LEU A 155 9.94 -21.93 18.26
C LEU A 155 10.46 -21.64 16.86
N LEU A 156 10.53 -20.35 16.51
CA LEU A 156 11.04 -19.88 15.23
C LEU A 156 12.31 -19.07 15.44
N GLN A 157 13.33 -19.32 14.63
CA GLN A 157 14.58 -18.56 14.64
C GLN A 157 14.70 -17.72 13.36
N LYS A 158 15.12 -16.46 13.50
CA LYS A 158 15.39 -15.60 12.35
C LYS A 158 16.69 -15.99 11.69
N ALA A 159 16.65 -16.38 10.42
CA ALA A 159 17.80 -16.88 9.68
C ALA A 159 17.84 -16.39 8.23
N THR A 160 19.04 -16.35 7.66
CA THR A 160 19.25 -16.14 6.23
C THR A 160 19.34 -17.49 5.54
N ILE A 161 18.57 -17.68 4.49
CA ILE A 161 18.54 -18.92 3.71
C ILE A 161 19.08 -18.64 2.30
N ALA A 162 19.93 -19.53 1.80
CA ALA A 162 20.48 -19.43 0.46
C ALA A 162 19.36 -19.26 -0.60
N GLY A 163 19.57 -18.37 -1.56
CA GLY A 163 18.59 -18.04 -2.60
C GLY A 163 17.46 -17.09 -2.17
N ARG A 164 17.38 -16.69 -0.90
CA ARG A 164 16.39 -15.69 -0.43
C ARG A 164 17.06 -14.34 -0.18
N LYS A 165 16.46 -13.28 -0.72
CA LYS A 165 16.96 -11.90 -0.55
C LYS A 165 16.73 -11.31 0.84
N ARG A 166 15.79 -11.86 1.62
CA ARG A 166 15.44 -11.36 2.96
C ARG A 166 15.49 -12.49 3.97
N PRO A 167 15.86 -12.20 5.24
CA PRO A 167 15.76 -13.17 6.32
C PRO A 167 14.34 -13.72 6.46
N VAL A 168 14.25 -14.96 6.90
CA VAL A 168 12.99 -15.68 7.19
C VAL A 168 13.01 -16.20 8.61
N TRP A 169 11.86 -16.64 9.09
CA TRP A 169 11.71 -17.31 10.37
C TRP A 169 11.65 -18.82 10.13
N VAL A 170 12.50 -19.57 10.78
CA VAL A 170 12.68 -21.01 10.53
C VAL A 170 12.25 -21.80 11.77
N SER A 171 11.34 -22.74 11.59
CA SER A 171 11.17 -23.88 12.51
C SER A 171 12.16 -24.95 12.11
N TRP A 172 13.22 -25.13 12.91
CA TRP A 172 14.24 -26.14 12.60
C TRP A 172 13.76 -27.57 12.83
N SER A 173 12.76 -27.75 13.73
CA SER A 173 12.13 -29.06 13.97
C SER A 173 11.42 -29.59 12.72
N ASP A 174 10.64 -28.71 12.09
CA ASP A 174 9.76 -29.08 10.98
C ASP A 174 10.35 -28.72 9.61
N ARG A 175 11.46 -27.99 9.60
CA ARG A 175 12.10 -27.43 8.38
C ARG A 175 11.15 -26.51 7.59
N ILE A 176 10.26 -25.81 8.30
CA ILE A 176 9.28 -24.89 7.69
C ILE A 176 9.80 -23.45 7.80
N TYR A 177 9.57 -22.69 6.72
CA TYR A 177 9.96 -21.28 6.63
C TYR A 177 8.73 -20.38 6.68
N TYR A 178 8.79 -19.34 7.50
CA TYR A 178 7.75 -18.34 7.64
C TYR A 178 8.27 -16.97 7.23
N THR A 179 7.46 -16.20 6.53
CA THR A 179 7.71 -14.78 6.34
C THR A 179 7.37 -14.02 7.63
N THR A 180 7.96 -12.84 7.82
CA THR A 180 7.62 -11.98 8.96
C THR A 180 6.12 -11.67 9.05
N ALA A 181 5.45 -11.53 7.90
CA ALA A 181 4.00 -11.32 7.86
C ALA A 181 3.23 -12.53 8.43
N GLN A 182 3.61 -13.76 8.07
CA GLN A 182 2.99 -14.97 8.61
C GLN A 182 3.20 -15.10 10.13
N VAL A 183 4.40 -14.78 10.62
CA VAL A 183 4.67 -14.80 12.08
C VAL A 183 3.77 -13.78 12.80
N LYS A 184 3.59 -12.59 12.25
CA LYS A 184 2.66 -11.57 12.79
C LYS A 184 1.21 -12.07 12.84
N THR A 185 0.77 -12.76 11.79
CA THR A 185 -0.61 -13.30 11.73
C THR A 185 -0.88 -14.35 12.81
N HIS A 186 0.12 -15.16 13.16
CA HIS A 186 -0.01 -16.16 14.22
C HIS A 186 0.10 -15.58 15.63
N GLY A 187 0.50 -14.31 15.78
CA GLY A 187 0.92 -13.74 17.05
C GLY A 187 2.28 -14.33 17.49
N TYR A 188 3.06 -13.57 18.22
CA TYR A 188 4.38 -14.02 18.67
C TYR A 188 4.74 -13.46 20.04
N GLN A 189 5.61 -14.17 20.73
CA GLN A 189 6.29 -13.71 21.94
C GLN A 189 7.79 -13.81 21.74
N LEU A 190 8.53 -12.80 22.18
CA LEU A 190 9.98 -12.85 22.17
C LEU A 190 10.43 -13.97 23.12
N HIS A 191 11.32 -14.84 22.64
CA HIS A 191 11.89 -15.93 23.44
C HIS A 191 13.34 -15.66 23.80
N THR A 192 14.17 -15.32 22.81
CA THR A 192 15.57 -14.96 23.03
C THR A 192 15.99 -13.93 22.02
N VAL A 193 16.69 -12.89 22.47
CA VAL A 193 17.42 -11.97 21.62
C VAL A 193 18.89 -12.36 21.75
N ALA A 194 19.47 -12.81 20.64
CA ALA A 194 20.87 -13.19 20.61
C ALA A 194 21.81 -11.98 20.72
#